data_1633ae51a538b0fa191abe63a957af5b
#
_entry.id   1633ae51a538b0fa191abe63a957af5b
#
_cell.length_a   1.000
_cell.length_b   1.000
_cell.length_c   1.000
_cell.angle_alpha   90.00
_cell.angle_beta   90.00
_cell.angle_gamma   90.00
#
_symmetry.space_group_name_H-M   'P 1'
#
loop_
_entity.id
_entity.type
_entity.pdbx_description
1 polymer ?
#
loop_
_entity_poly.entity_id
_entity_poly.type
_entity_poly.pdbx_seq_one_letter_code
_entity_poly.pdbx_strand_id
1 'polypeptide(L)'
;HLVDVGSGGGVPAIPIKIFYPQLYLTLVESNAKKSRFLEEVAKRLSLNRVQVVRERGEKIAHESAFREKFDLSTARALGSLAINLELTIPFLKVGGLALYYKGKEVKEEIEKSKRALSILSVEVEEIWEVEIPFRERKNFLVIVRKKESTPSSFPRRIGIPQKRPL
;
A
#
# COMPACT_ATOMS: atom_id res chain seq x y z
N HIS A 1 -0.59 -13.22 -1.12
CA HIS A 1 -0.24 -12.46 0.08
C HIS A 1 -0.44 -10.97 -0.18
N LEU A 2 -1.26 -10.32 0.65
CA LEU A 2 -1.55 -8.88 0.58
C LEU A 2 -0.92 -8.16 1.78
N VAL A 3 -0.24 -7.06 1.53
CA VAL A 3 0.17 -6.10 2.56
C VAL A 3 -0.59 -4.78 2.39
N ASP A 4 -1.11 -4.25 3.47
CA ASP A 4 -1.71 -2.91 3.51
C ASP A 4 -0.87 -2.01 4.42
N VAL A 5 -0.33 -0.94 3.84
CA VAL A 5 0.60 -0.05 4.55
C VAL A 5 -0.12 1.20 5.02
N GLY A 6 0.00 1.51 6.31
CA GLY A 6 -0.76 2.57 6.94
C GLY A 6 -2.24 2.23 7.07
N SER A 7 -2.53 1.03 7.51
CA SER A 7 -3.87 0.41 7.45
C SER A 7 -4.98 1.19 8.15
N GLY A 8 -4.66 2.03 9.14
CA GLY A 8 -5.62 2.90 9.79
C GLY A 8 -6.83 2.16 10.36
N GLY A 9 -8.00 2.37 9.76
CA GLY A 9 -9.24 1.67 10.10
C GLY A 9 -9.46 0.36 9.33
N GLY A 10 -8.44 -0.16 8.62
CA GLY A 10 -8.50 -1.44 7.90
C GLY A 10 -9.14 -1.38 6.51
N VAL A 11 -9.33 -0.19 5.94
CA VAL A 11 -9.93 -0.05 4.60
C VAL A 11 -8.86 0.42 3.61
N PRO A 12 -8.62 -0.32 2.53
CA PRO A 12 -9.50 -1.32 1.90
C PRO A 12 -9.27 -2.78 2.34
N ALA A 13 -8.23 -3.08 3.09
CA ALA A 13 -7.71 -4.42 3.26
C ALA A 13 -8.68 -5.40 3.98
N ILE A 14 -9.37 -4.95 5.03
CA ILE A 14 -10.34 -5.82 5.74
C ILE A 14 -11.54 -6.17 4.86
N PRO A 15 -12.21 -5.24 4.16
CA PRO A 15 -13.21 -5.59 3.16
C PRO A 15 -12.71 -6.59 2.10
N ILE A 16 -11.51 -6.39 1.55
CA ILE A 16 -10.90 -7.33 0.60
C ILE A 16 -10.76 -8.71 1.25
N LYS A 17 -10.28 -8.77 2.49
CA LYS A 17 -10.11 -10.04 3.22
C LYS A 17 -11.45 -10.77 3.48
N ILE A 18 -12.52 -10.03 3.72
CA ILE A 18 -13.87 -10.60 3.88
C ILE A 18 -14.34 -11.24 2.58
N PHE A 19 -14.15 -10.57 1.44
CA PHE A 19 -14.52 -11.10 0.13
C PHE A 19 -13.62 -12.25 -0.36
N TYR A 20 -12.34 -12.24 0.05
CA TYR A 20 -11.34 -13.23 -0.34
C TYR A 20 -10.72 -13.89 0.91
N PRO A 21 -11.44 -14.78 1.61
CA PRO A 21 -11.02 -15.36 2.89
C PRO A 21 -9.69 -16.14 2.82
N GLN A 22 -9.31 -16.64 1.64
CA GLN A 22 -8.07 -17.39 1.41
C GLN A 22 -6.81 -16.52 1.45
N LEU A 23 -6.93 -15.19 1.31
CA LEU A 23 -5.77 -14.30 1.33
C LEU A 23 -5.02 -14.35 2.67
N TYR A 24 -3.70 -14.31 2.60
CA TYR A 24 -2.86 -13.94 3.73
C TYR A 24 -2.76 -12.42 3.76
N LEU A 25 -3.23 -11.79 4.84
CA LEU A 25 -3.28 -10.33 4.99
C LEU A 25 -2.31 -9.88 6.08
N THR A 26 -1.43 -8.94 5.74
CA THR A 26 -0.59 -8.21 6.70
C THR A 26 -1.02 -6.75 6.73
N LEU A 27 -1.41 -6.27 7.90
CA LEU A 27 -1.80 -4.89 8.18
C LEU A 27 -0.67 -4.19 8.90
N VAL A 28 -0.07 -3.18 8.27
CA VAL A 28 1.03 -2.40 8.85
C VAL A 28 0.50 -1.06 9.35
N GLU A 29 0.53 -0.86 10.66
CA GLU A 29 0.02 0.37 11.30
C GLU A 29 0.89 0.75 12.49
N SER A 30 1.47 1.95 12.47
CA SER A 30 2.38 2.42 13.52
C SER A 30 1.67 2.94 14.78
N ASN A 31 0.43 3.37 14.66
CA ASN A 31 -0.34 3.89 15.80
C ASN A 31 -0.89 2.76 16.66
N ALA A 32 -0.52 2.77 17.94
CA ALA A 32 -0.91 1.72 18.88
C ALA A 32 -2.42 1.52 19.06
N LYS A 33 -3.20 2.61 19.07
CA LYS A 33 -4.66 2.52 19.20
C LYS A 33 -5.29 1.90 17.95
N LYS A 34 -4.81 2.29 16.76
CA LYS A 34 -5.30 1.74 15.49
C LYS A 34 -4.88 0.28 15.31
N SER A 35 -3.65 -0.09 15.67
CA SER A 35 -3.21 -1.50 15.63
C SER A 35 -4.10 -2.39 16.49
N ARG A 36 -4.35 -2.00 17.75
CA ARG A 36 -5.26 -2.74 18.65
C ARG A 36 -6.68 -2.83 18.08
N PHE A 37 -7.18 -1.77 17.46
CA PHE A 37 -8.47 -1.79 16.78
C PHE A 37 -8.49 -2.82 15.65
N LEU A 38 -7.45 -2.88 14.82
CA LEU A 38 -7.34 -3.85 13.73
C LEU A 38 -7.29 -5.29 14.24
N GLU A 39 -6.55 -5.55 15.33
CA GLU A 39 -6.50 -6.85 16.00
C GLU A 39 -7.89 -7.27 16.51
N GLU A 40 -8.60 -6.35 17.16
CA GLU A 40 -9.94 -6.61 17.69
C GLU A 40 -10.96 -6.84 16.55
N VAL A 41 -10.89 -6.08 15.45
CA VAL A 41 -11.75 -6.29 14.28
C VAL A 41 -11.48 -7.65 13.65
N ALA A 42 -10.20 -8.01 13.43
CA ALA A 42 -9.85 -9.32 12.89
C ALA A 42 -10.38 -10.47 13.76
N LYS A 43 -10.27 -10.34 15.08
CA LYS A 43 -10.79 -11.30 16.04
C LYS A 43 -12.31 -11.41 16.02
N ARG A 44 -13.03 -10.27 16.10
CA ARG A 44 -14.51 -10.25 16.11
C ARG A 44 -15.14 -10.78 14.84
N LEU A 45 -14.48 -10.53 13.71
CA LEU A 45 -14.92 -11.05 12.42
C LEU A 45 -14.37 -12.45 12.11
N SER A 46 -13.66 -13.08 13.06
CA SER A 46 -13.04 -14.40 12.90
C SER A 46 -12.19 -14.53 11.63
N LEU A 47 -11.47 -13.47 11.27
CA LEU A 47 -10.63 -13.44 10.07
C LEU A 47 -9.35 -14.24 10.30
N ASN A 48 -9.26 -15.39 9.68
CA ASN A 48 -8.05 -16.21 9.70
C ASN A 48 -6.97 -15.65 8.78
N ARG A 49 -5.69 -15.98 9.04
CA ARG A 49 -4.55 -15.55 8.20
C ARG A 49 -4.41 -14.03 8.09
N VAL A 50 -4.68 -13.32 9.18
CA VAL A 50 -4.47 -11.88 9.33
C VAL A 50 -3.38 -11.64 10.36
N GLN A 51 -2.37 -10.86 9.99
CA GLN A 51 -1.31 -10.39 10.87
C GLN A 51 -1.37 -8.87 10.97
N VAL A 52 -1.38 -8.34 12.18
CA VAL A 52 -1.22 -6.91 12.44
C VAL A 52 0.20 -6.64 12.91
N VAL A 53 0.91 -5.78 12.21
CA VAL A 53 2.30 -5.39 12.54
C VAL A 53 2.29 -3.94 12.99
N ARG A 54 2.55 -3.75 14.29
CA ARG A 54 2.61 -2.42 14.90
C ARG A 54 4.01 -1.84 14.73
N GLU A 55 4.30 -1.30 13.55
CA GLU A 55 5.58 -0.66 13.25
C GLU A 55 5.43 0.32 12.09
N ARG A 56 6.45 1.15 11.88
CA ARG A 56 6.56 2.02 10.70
C ARG A 56 6.91 1.19 9.47
N GLY A 57 6.20 1.43 8.36
CA GLY A 57 6.44 0.73 7.09
C GLY A 57 7.86 0.89 6.60
N GLU A 58 8.43 2.09 6.75
CA GLU A 58 9.82 2.40 6.38
C GLU A 58 10.83 1.50 7.09
N LYS A 59 10.53 1.07 8.33
CA LYS A 59 11.43 0.21 9.09
C LYS A 59 11.31 -1.25 8.67
N ILE A 60 10.10 -1.80 8.70
CA ILE A 60 9.92 -3.23 8.45
C ILE A 60 10.13 -3.63 7.00
N ALA A 61 10.00 -2.70 6.06
CA ALA A 61 10.30 -2.97 4.65
C ALA A 61 11.77 -3.32 4.38
N HIS A 62 12.67 -3.12 5.34
CA HIS A 62 14.06 -3.58 5.29
C HIS A 62 14.26 -4.96 5.91
N GLU A 63 13.30 -5.47 6.66
CA GLU A 63 13.40 -6.78 7.31
C GLU A 63 13.13 -7.90 6.28
N SER A 64 13.98 -8.93 6.26
CA SER A 64 13.90 -10.04 5.30
C SER A 64 12.58 -10.80 5.36
N ALA A 65 11.87 -10.77 6.49
CA ALA A 65 10.55 -11.37 6.64
C ALA A 65 9.45 -10.65 5.85
N PHE A 66 9.65 -9.37 5.50
CA PHE A 66 8.64 -8.53 4.84
C PHE A 66 9.08 -8.05 3.45
N ARG A 67 10.38 -7.78 3.28
CA ARG A 67 10.90 -7.25 2.03
C ARG A 67 10.71 -8.25 0.89
N GLU A 68 10.05 -7.79 -0.19
CA GLU A 68 9.81 -8.58 -1.41
C GLU A 68 9.11 -9.93 -1.15
N LYS A 69 8.13 -9.94 -0.23
CA LYS A 69 7.39 -11.17 0.15
C LYS A 69 5.92 -11.18 -0.32
N PHE A 70 5.40 -10.05 -0.76
CA PHE A 70 3.98 -9.90 -1.04
C PHE A 70 3.68 -9.87 -2.54
N ASP A 71 2.54 -10.41 -2.92
CA ASP A 71 2.06 -10.42 -4.29
C ASP A 71 1.28 -9.14 -4.62
N LEU A 72 0.59 -8.59 -3.58
CA LEU A 72 -0.20 -7.37 -3.66
C LEU A 72 0.15 -6.42 -2.53
N SER A 73 0.10 -5.12 -2.81
CA SER A 73 0.13 -4.08 -1.78
C SER A 73 -1.00 -3.07 -1.98
N THR A 74 -1.52 -2.56 -0.88
CA THR A 74 -2.48 -1.46 -0.87
C THR A 74 -2.00 -0.34 0.04
N ALA A 75 -2.40 0.88 -0.32
CA ALA A 75 -2.27 2.05 0.54
C ALA A 75 -3.38 3.04 0.23
N ARG A 76 -3.99 3.61 1.27
CA ARG A 76 -5.00 4.63 1.14
C ARG A 76 -4.70 5.81 2.07
N ALA A 77 -4.77 7.03 1.51
CA ALA A 77 -4.59 8.27 2.25
C ALA A 77 -3.22 8.43 2.97
N LEU A 78 -2.14 7.85 2.43
CA LEU A 78 -0.78 8.06 2.93
C LEU A 78 -0.11 9.33 2.37
N GLY A 79 -0.61 9.86 1.24
CA GLY A 79 -0.05 11.02 0.58
C GLY A 79 -0.05 10.90 -0.95
N SER A 80 0.90 11.59 -1.61
CA SER A 80 1.07 11.54 -3.06
C SER A 80 1.42 10.13 -3.57
N LEU A 81 1.29 9.92 -4.88
CA LEU A 81 1.66 8.64 -5.48
C LEU A 81 3.12 8.29 -5.23
N ALA A 82 4.04 9.27 -5.32
CA ALA A 82 5.46 9.05 -5.01
C ALA A 82 5.69 8.53 -3.59
N ILE A 83 4.97 9.09 -2.59
CA ILE A 83 5.02 8.61 -1.20
C ILE A 83 4.51 7.17 -1.11
N ASN A 84 3.36 6.90 -1.73
CA ASN A 84 2.76 5.57 -1.70
C ASN A 84 3.69 4.53 -2.32
N LEU A 85 4.28 4.84 -3.47
CA LEU A 85 5.25 3.98 -4.15
C LEU A 85 6.43 3.63 -3.23
N GLU A 86 7.07 4.64 -2.64
CA GLU A 86 8.23 4.40 -1.79
C GLU A 86 7.90 3.55 -0.56
N LEU A 87 6.70 3.74 0.02
CA LEU A 87 6.30 3.02 1.23
C LEU A 87 5.79 1.59 0.99
N THR A 88 5.37 1.25 -0.24
CA THR A 88 4.72 -0.05 -0.48
C THR A 88 5.50 -0.95 -1.43
N ILE A 89 6.19 -0.40 -2.44
CA ILE A 89 6.92 -1.20 -3.44
C ILE A 89 7.99 -2.11 -2.83
N PRO A 90 8.73 -1.69 -1.78
CA PRO A 90 9.73 -2.57 -1.16
C PRO A 90 9.19 -3.88 -0.58
N PHE A 91 7.89 -3.96 -0.29
CA PHE A 91 7.24 -5.19 0.18
C PHE A 91 6.92 -6.17 -0.94
N LEU A 92 6.75 -5.69 -2.17
CA LEU A 92 6.31 -6.50 -3.30
C LEU A 92 7.44 -7.36 -3.87
N LYS A 93 7.10 -8.59 -4.22
CA LYS A 93 7.91 -9.40 -5.13
C LYS A 93 8.05 -8.72 -6.48
N VAL A 94 9.06 -9.06 -7.26
CA VAL A 94 9.11 -8.72 -8.69
C VAL A 94 7.90 -9.34 -9.39
N GLY A 95 7.21 -8.57 -10.20
CA GLY A 95 5.93 -8.94 -10.82
C GLY A 95 4.68 -8.67 -9.95
N GLY A 96 4.86 -8.32 -8.67
CA GLY A 96 3.76 -7.97 -7.77
C GLY A 96 3.09 -6.64 -8.14
N LEU A 97 1.87 -6.45 -7.64
CA LEU A 97 1.01 -5.30 -7.95
C LEU A 97 0.78 -4.43 -6.73
N ALA A 98 0.81 -3.12 -6.94
CA ALA A 98 0.36 -2.13 -5.96
C ALA A 98 -0.93 -1.46 -6.44
N LEU A 99 -1.88 -1.27 -5.53
CA LEU A 99 -3.20 -0.69 -5.80
C LEU A 99 -3.37 0.59 -5.00
N TYR A 100 -3.58 1.71 -5.71
CA TYR A 100 -3.71 3.03 -5.08
C TYR A 100 -5.02 3.71 -5.45
N TYR A 101 -5.74 4.15 -4.43
CA TYR A 101 -6.96 4.94 -4.60
C TYR A 101 -6.60 6.41 -4.76
N LYS A 102 -7.00 7.01 -5.89
CA LYS A 102 -6.67 8.39 -6.27
C LYS A 102 -7.89 9.19 -6.68
N GLY A 103 -7.79 10.51 -6.63
CA GLY A 103 -8.84 11.44 -7.05
C GLY A 103 -8.67 11.91 -8.49
N LYS A 104 -9.40 12.96 -8.85
CA LYS A 104 -9.48 13.53 -10.21
C LYS A 104 -8.13 13.95 -10.81
N GLU A 105 -7.14 14.26 -9.97
CA GLU A 105 -5.82 14.74 -10.40
C GLU A 105 -4.82 13.61 -10.65
N VAL A 106 -5.32 12.38 -10.85
CA VAL A 106 -4.50 11.16 -10.99
C VAL A 106 -3.44 11.28 -12.08
N LYS A 107 -3.78 11.86 -13.24
CA LYS A 107 -2.83 12.02 -14.36
C LYS A 107 -1.66 12.94 -14.00
N GLU A 108 -1.97 14.08 -13.39
CA GLU A 108 -0.95 15.03 -12.93
C GLU A 108 -0.07 14.41 -11.81
N GLU A 109 -0.69 13.65 -10.92
CA GLU A 109 0.02 12.98 -9.84
C GLU A 109 0.98 11.90 -10.37
N ILE A 110 0.60 11.17 -11.41
CA ILE A 110 1.47 10.21 -12.11
C ILE A 110 2.66 10.92 -12.76
N GLU A 111 2.42 12.03 -13.47
CA GLU A 111 3.49 12.83 -14.07
C GLU A 111 4.51 13.30 -13.02
N LYS A 112 4.04 13.83 -11.89
CA LYS A 112 4.90 14.26 -10.78
C LYS A 112 5.66 13.10 -10.13
N SER A 113 5.19 11.87 -10.31
CA SER A 113 5.78 10.65 -9.72
C SER A 113 6.73 9.91 -10.65
N LYS A 114 7.01 10.41 -11.87
CA LYS A 114 7.87 9.74 -12.86
C LYS A 114 9.24 9.36 -12.31
N ARG A 115 9.83 10.24 -11.50
CA ARG A 115 11.10 9.97 -10.85
C ARG A 115 11.00 8.78 -9.87
N ALA A 116 9.94 8.73 -9.06
CA ALA A 116 9.71 7.63 -8.13
C ALA A 116 9.48 6.30 -8.88
N LEU A 117 8.68 6.34 -9.95
CA LEU A 117 8.43 5.17 -10.81
C LEU A 117 9.74 4.61 -11.37
N SER A 118 10.61 5.48 -11.90
CA SER A 118 11.91 5.07 -12.46
C SER A 118 12.84 4.51 -11.39
N ILE A 119 13.04 5.22 -10.27
CA ILE A 119 13.96 4.80 -9.20
C ILE A 119 13.55 3.45 -8.58
N LEU A 120 12.24 3.24 -8.42
CA LEU A 120 11.70 2.02 -7.81
C LEU A 120 11.46 0.90 -8.81
N SER A 121 11.79 1.13 -10.09
CA SER A 121 11.62 0.18 -11.21
C SER A 121 10.20 -0.37 -11.29
N VAL A 122 9.23 0.54 -11.33
CA VAL A 122 7.80 0.21 -11.41
C VAL A 122 7.12 0.93 -12.57
N GLU A 123 6.03 0.37 -13.05
CA GLU A 123 5.26 0.88 -14.17
C GLU A 123 3.78 0.97 -13.81
N VAL A 124 3.13 2.06 -14.21
CA VAL A 124 1.66 2.15 -14.16
C VAL A 124 1.11 1.25 -15.25
N GLU A 125 0.46 0.17 -14.84
CA GLU A 125 -0.09 -0.83 -15.77
C GLU A 125 -1.48 -0.43 -16.24
N GLU A 126 -2.35 -0.03 -15.30
CA GLU A 126 -3.73 0.34 -15.58
C GLU A 126 -4.21 1.48 -14.69
N ILE A 127 -5.18 2.23 -15.18
CA ILE A 127 -5.90 3.25 -14.43
C ILE A 127 -7.39 3.04 -14.70
N TRP A 128 -8.12 2.66 -13.66
CA TRP A 128 -9.55 2.46 -13.73
C TRP A 128 -10.29 3.64 -13.13
N GLU A 129 -11.20 4.24 -13.88
CA GLU A 129 -12.17 5.17 -13.31
C GLU A 129 -13.23 4.35 -12.56
N VAL A 130 -13.45 4.67 -11.28
CA VAL A 130 -14.37 3.94 -10.38
C VAL A 130 -15.49 4.87 -10.01
N GLU A 131 -16.68 4.55 -10.46
CA GLU A 131 -17.90 5.25 -10.06
C GLU A 131 -18.34 4.76 -8.66
N ILE A 132 -18.53 5.72 -7.75
CA ILE A 132 -19.08 5.43 -6.42
C ILE A 132 -20.50 6.00 -6.39
N PRO A 133 -21.53 5.15 -6.21
CA PRO A 133 -22.90 5.61 -6.16
C PRO A 133 -23.09 6.78 -5.18
N PHE A 134 -23.87 7.77 -5.58
CA PHE A 134 -24.17 8.97 -4.80
C PHE A 134 -22.98 9.89 -4.53
N ARG A 135 -21.87 9.74 -5.26
CA ARG A 135 -20.72 10.66 -5.22
C ARG A 135 -20.43 11.23 -6.60
N GLU A 136 -20.42 12.54 -6.72
CA GLU A 136 -20.06 13.25 -7.96
C GLU A 136 -18.54 13.27 -8.24
N ARG A 137 -17.73 12.95 -7.23
CA ARG A 137 -16.26 12.99 -7.37
C ARG A 137 -15.75 11.78 -8.14
N LYS A 138 -14.96 12.04 -9.17
CA LYS A 138 -14.21 11.00 -9.87
C LYS A 138 -13.19 10.34 -8.96
N ASN A 139 -13.20 9.02 -8.94
CA ASN A 139 -12.24 8.21 -8.21
C ASN A 139 -11.54 7.29 -9.20
N PHE A 140 -10.27 7.03 -8.95
CA PHE A 140 -9.45 6.19 -9.79
C PHE A 140 -8.74 5.13 -8.96
N LEU A 141 -8.61 3.94 -9.51
CA LEU A 141 -7.72 2.90 -9.02
C LEU A 141 -6.51 2.85 -9.95
N VAL A 142 -5.35 3.17 -9.43
CA VAL A 142 -4.07 3.08 -10.15
C VAL A 142 -3.42 1.76 -9.81
N ILE A 143 -3.15 0.95 -10.83
CA ILE A 143 -2.49 -0.35 -10.71
C ILE A 143 -1.04 -0.18 -11.19
N VAL A 144 -0.10 -0.51 -10.31
CA VAL A 144 1.33 -0.37 -10.58
C VAL A 144 2.00 -1.74 -10.44
N ARG A 145 2.76 -2.14 -11.46
CA ARG A 145 3.52 -3.39 -11.47
C ARG A 145 4.99 -3.15 -11.13
N LYS A 146 5.53 -3.97 -10.24
CA LYS A 146 6.95 -3.99 -9.94
C LYS A 146 7.70 -4.79 -10.99
N LYS A 147 8.73 -4.18 -11.60
CA LYS A 147 9.52 -4.78 -12.69
C LYS A 147 10.83 -5.41 -12.21
N GLU A 148 11.48 -4.79 -11.22
CA GLU A 148 12.77 -5.23 -10.71
C GLU A 148 12.83 -5.16 -9.18
N SER A 149 13.87 -5.74 -8.59
CA SER A 149 14.12 -5.64 -7.15
C SER A 149 14.32 -4.19 -6.73
N THR A 150 13.72 -3.82 -5.61
CA THR A 150 13.85 -2.47 -5.07
C THR A 150 15.26 -2.24 -4.53
N PRO A 151 15.96 -1.14 -4.89
CA PRO A 151 17.27 -0.84 -4.33
C PRO A 151 17.25 -0.84 -2.79
N SER A 152 18.30 -1.36 -2.17
CA SER A 152 18.38 -1.57 -0.72
C SER A 152 18.28 -0.27 0.10
N SER A 153 18.55 0.89 -0.51
CA SER A 153 18.40 2.21 0.09
C SER A 153 16.95 2.65 0.29
N PHE A 154 15.97 1.92 -0.29
CA PHE A 154 14.54 2.22 -0.18
C PHE A 154 13.80 1.16 0.62
N PRO A 155 12.79 1.61 1.41
CA PRO A 155 12.37 3.00 1.61
C PRO A 155 13.43 3.78 2.39
N ARG A 156 13.47 5.10 2.19
CA ARG A 156 14.35 5.98 2.95
C ARG A 156 13.93 6.02 4.43
N ARG A 157 14.78 6.60 5.27
CA ARG A 157 14.55 6.69 6.72
C ARG A 157 13.15 7.22 7.07
N ILE A 158 12.62 6.80 8.22
CA ILE A 158 11.30 7.17 8.74
C ILE A 158 11.04 8.68 8.58
N GLY A 159 9.90 8.99 7.97
CA GLY A 159 9.40 10.34 7.74
C GLY A 159 10.05 11.10 6.56
N ILE A 160 11.13 10.58 5.96
CA ILE A 160 11.72 11.22 4.77
C ILE A 160 10.78 11.14 3.56
N PRO A 161 10.11 10.00 3.25
CA PRO A 161 9.17 9.93 2.14
C PRO A 161 8.09 11.02 2.18
N GLN A 162 7.54 11.32 3.36
CA GLN A 162 6.52 12.35 3.53
C GLN A 162 7.07 13.77 3.42
N LYS A 163 8.27 14.01 3.96
CA LYS A 163 8.86 15.37 3.98
C LYS A 163 9.48 15.79 2.66
N ARG A 164 9.99 14.83 1.92
CA ARG A 164 10.71 15.01 0.63
C ARG A 164 10.37 13.87 -0.31
N PRO A 165 9.17 13.85 -0.92
CA PRO A 165 8.81 12.82 -1.92
C PRO A 165 9.84 12.75 -3.05
N LEU A 166 10.00 11.56 -3.66
CA LEU A 166 10.91 11.32 -4.79
C LEU A 166 10.54 12.13 -6.03
#